data_c98e7e77289bffcc0f458f452a146c43
#
_entry.id   c98e7e77289bffcc0f458f452a146c43
#
_cell.length_a   1.000
_cell.length_b   1.000
_cell.length_c   1.000
_cell.angle_alpha   90.00
_cell.angle_beta   90.00
_cell.angle_gamma   90.00
#
_symmetry.space_group_name_H-M   'P 1'
#
loop_
_entity.id
_entity.type
_entity.pdbx_description
1 polymer ?
#
loop_
_entity_poly.entity_id
_entity_poly.type
_entity_poly.pdbx_seq_one_letter_code
_entity_poly.pdbx_strand_id
1 'polypeptide(L)'
;MGDTGFYRRRFRIRIVRSLNGTVEFFRKASRDLLFNVSQPLSSGVEKIVQNIGKVRNQGVEIDLNYQVLKSKDWKLSVGANATFINNKVTRLPDANRKDGIIKDSKKLMEGHSIYEFWLRQWWGVNPDNGDGLYIFDAENNTDANGNIKDAVKKTLVEKDGQVLTNSYSYAKYDFSGSAVPKVYGGFNINLSYKAFDLSTVFSYSLGGKVLDSSYRGLMDVGEFGYAMSPDLHNAWTTPGQITDVPRLDNNSDHATSIGQSYSTRWLTNANYLNLRTVTLAYNLPKSILNVINIKSARVNVSAENLFMLKARQGLNPQANYAGVSYNEYMPAKNFTIGLNVSF
;
A
#
# COMPACT_ATOMS: atom_id res chain seq x y z
N MET A 1 19.23 12.83 -18.66
CA MET A 1 19.00 12.95 -17.20
C MET A 1 17.92 14.00 -16.99
N GLY A 2 16.82 13.63 -16.30
CA GLY A 2 15.73 14.57 -16.06
C GLY A 2 16.15 15.64 -15.04
N ASP A 3 15.69 16.88 -15.27
CA ASP A 3 15.91 17.98 -14.33
C ASP A 3 14.95 17.87 -13.14
N THR A 4 15.44 18.13 -11.93
CA THR A 4 14.66 18.06 -10.70
C THR A 4 14.69 19.38 -9.96
N GLY A 5 13.58 20.12 -10.02
CA GLY A 5 13.38 21.31 -9.20
C GLY A 5 12.90 20.94 -7.81
N PHE A 6 13.58 21.41 -6.77
CA PHE A 6 13.21 21.18 -5.38
C PHE A 6 12.96 22.51 -4.67
N TYR A 7 11.82 22.62 -4.00
CA TYR A 7 11.45 23.75 -3.17
C TYR A 7 11.08 23.23 -1.76
N ARG A 8 11.65 23.87 -0.74
CA ARG A 8 11.46 23.49 0.66
C ARG A 8 11.33 24.73 1.53
N ARG A 9 10.33 24.75 2.41
CA ARG A 9 10.22 25.75 3.50
C ARG A 9 10.05 25.02 4.80
N ARG A 10 10.90 25.33 5.77
CA ARG A 10 10.89 24.74 7.11
C ARG A 10 10.54 25.83 8.13
N PHE A 11 9.61 25.52 9.02
CA PHE A 11 9.26 26.31 10.19
C PHE A 11 9.60 25.49 11.42
N ARG A 12 10.35 26.11 12.35
CA ARG A 12 10.63 25.51 13.66
C ARG A 12 9.61 26.02 14.66
N ILE A 13 8.98 25.11 15.38
CA ILE A 13 7.99 25.39 16.42
C ILE A 13 8.62 25.07 17.77
N ARG A 14 8.59 26.04 18.67
CA ARG A 14 8.96 25.84 20.07
C ARG A 14 7.89 26.55 20.92
N ILE A 15 6.94 25.75 21.47
CA ILE A 15 5.76 26.31 22.13
C ILE A 15 6.00 26.45 23.63
N VAL A 16 6.76 25.54 24.24
CA VAL A 16 7.15 25.56 25.65
C VAL A 16 8.50 24.88 25.79
N ARG A 17 9.16 24.95 26.95
CA ARG A 17 10.44 24.22 27.17
C ARG A 17 10.35 22.72 26.94
N SER A 18 9.14 22.14 26.99
CA SER A 18 8.87 20.70 26.87
C SER A 18 8.40 20.26 25.52
N LEU A 19 7.87 21.14 24.63
CA LEU A 19 7.40 20.82 23.29
C LEU A 19 8.25 21.53 22.24
N ASN A 20 8.85 20.75 21.37
CA ASN A 20 9.57 21.25 20.20
C ASN A 20 9.18 20.44 18.97
N GLY A 21 9.32 21.04 17.80
CA GLY A 21 9.01 20.37 16.55
C GLY A 21 9.34 21.21 15.33
N THR A 22 9.09 20.64 14.19
CA THR A 22 9.23 21.30 12.89
C THR A 22 8.03 20.99 12.01
N VAL A 23 7.61 21.97 11.24
CA VAL A 23 6.67 21.79 10.13
C VAL A 23 7.38 22.21 8.86
N GLU A 24 7.32 21.35 7.86
CA GLU A 24 8.01 21.55 6.61
C GLU A 24 7.09 21.35 5.43
N PHE A 25 7.08 22.31 4.52
CA PHE A 25 6.40 22.21 3.25
C PHE A 25 7.43 21.93 2.15
N PHE A 26 7.17 20.91 1.34
CA PHE A 26 8.05 20.55 0.25
C PHE A 26 7.27 20.44 -1.08
N ARG A 27 7.97 20.76 -2.17
CA ARG A 27 7.52 20.50 -3.53
C ARG A 27 8.73 20.07 -4.35
N LYS A 28 8.69 18.85 -4.88
CA LYS A 28 9.68 18.28 -5.78
C LYS A 28 9.02 18.04 -7.13
N ALA A 29 9.54 18.67 -8.18
CA ALA A 29 9.10 18.49 -9.56
C ALA A 29 10.22 17.82 -10.34
N SER A 30 9.98 16.65 -10.88
CA SER A 30 10.86 16.00 -11.86
C SER A 30 10.33 16.30 -13.25
N ARG A 31 11.23 16.75 -14.13
CA ARG A 31 10.94 17.10 -15.52
C ARG A 31 11.73 16.18 -16.42
N ASP A 32 11.32 16.11 -17.67
CA ASP A 32 12.05 15.39 -18.70
C ASP A 32 12.28 13.92 -18.34
N LEU A 33 11.24 13.29 -17.80
CA LEU A 33 11.23 11.87 -17.50
C LEU A 33 11.18 11.06 -18.79
N LEU A 34 11.90 9.95 -18.82
CA LEU A 34 11.95 9.04 -19.95
C LEU A 34 10.69 8.18 -19.99
N PHE A 35 9.98 8.26 -21.14
CA PHE A 35 8.83 7.41 -21.42
C PHE A 35 9.01 6.70 -22.75
N ASN A 36 8.53 5.45 -22.82
CA ASN A 36 8.34 4.74 -24.08
C ASN A 36 7.11 5.30 -24.77
N VAL A 37 7.31 5.98 -25.88
CA VAL A 37 6.23 6.55 -26.70
C VAL A 37 6.02 5.66 -27.90
N SER A 38 4.79 5.15 -28.06
CA SER A 38 4.40 4.37 -29.24
C SER A 38 4.54 5.23 -30.51
N GLN A 39 5.07 4.64 -31.56
CA GLN A 39 5.22 5.27 -32.86
C GLN A 39 4.21 4.71 -33.84
N PRO A 40 3.85 5.45 -34.89
CA PRO A 40 3.06 4.91 -35.99
C PRO A 40 3.77 3.68 -36.60
N LEU A 41 3.03 2.67 -37.00
CA LEU A 41 3.57 1.47 -37.64
C LEU A 41 4.44 1.75 -38.87
N SER A 42 4.16 2.86 -39.57
CA SER A 42 4.93 3.37 -40.71
C SER A 42 6.36 3.78 -40.36
N SER A 43 6.68 4.01 -39.08
CA SER A 43 8.04 4.38 -38.65
C SER A 43 9.01 3.21 -38.58
N GLY A 44 8.52 1.96 -38.67
CA GLY A 44 9.32 0.75 -38.52
C GLY A 44 9.82 0.47 -37.10
N VAL A 45 9.45 1.33 -36.12
CA VAL A 45 9.83 1.20 -34.71
C VAL A 45 8.57 1.30 -33.87
N GLU A 46 8.30 0.28 -33.03
CA GLU A 46 7.08 0.24 -32.20
C GLU A 46 7.06 1.32 -31.12
N LYS A 47 8.20 1.54 -30.49
CA LYS A 47 8.34 2.48 -29.38
C LYS A 47 9.69 3.17 -29.41
N ILE A 48 9.71 4.45 -29.09
CA ILE A 48 10.95 5.22 -28.84
C ILE A 48 10.93 5.82 -27.44
N VAL A 49 12.10 5.87 -26.80
CA VAL A 49 12.26 6.52 -25.50
C VAL A 49 12.34 8.04 -25.72
N GLN A 50 11.41 8.79 -25.15
CA GLN A 50 11.38 10.25 -25.21
C GLN A 50 11.43 10.88 -23.81
N ASN A 51 12.02 12.05 -23.72
CA ASN A 51 12.27 12.80 -22.49
C ASN A 51 11.22 13.91 -22.32
N ILE A 52 9.98 13.57 -21.97
CA ILE A 52 8.82 14.47 -22.08
C ILE A 52 7.82 14.45 -20.93
N GLY A 53 8.04 13.62 -19.91
CA GLY A 53 7.13 13.56 -18.79
C GLY A 53 7.47 14.51 -17.65
N LYS A 54 6.45 14.95 -16.91
CA LYS A 54 6.62 15.72 -15.67
C LYS A 54 5.80 15.13 -14.55
N VAL A 55 6.44 14.95 -13.37
CA VAL A 55 5.80 14.46 -12.15
C VAL A 55 6.11 15.42 -11.02
N ARG A 56 5.14 15.63 -10.16
CA ARG A 56 5.25 16.47 -8.98
C ARG A 56 4.91 15.67 -7.72
N ASN A 57 5.79 15.76 -6.73
CA ASN A 57 5.54 15.36 -5.36
C ASN A 57 5.50 16.62 -4.51
N GLN A 58 4.46 16.80 -3.72
CA GLN A 58 4.35 17.89 -2.77
C GLN A 58 3.70 17.41 -1.49
N GLY A 59 4.02 18.07 -0.39
CA GLY A 59 3.48 17.63 0.87
C GLY A 59 3.90 18.48 2.07
N VAL A 60 3.54 17.95 3.22
CA VAL A 60 3.85 18.52 4.53
C VAL A 60 4.49 17.45 5.39
N GLU A 61 5.60 17.77 6.02
CA GLU A 61 6.25 16.95 7.03
C GLU A 61 6.13 17.64 8.37
N ILE A 62 5.71 16.88 9.37
CA ILE A 62 5.56 17.35 10.75
C ILE A 62 6.41 16.43 11.62
N ASP A 63 7.24 17.02 12.49
CA ASP A 63 7.98 16.32 13.54
C ASP A 63 7.71 17.02 14.86
N LEU A 64 7.30 16.26 15.87
CA LEU A 64 6.97 16.77 17.21
C LEU A 64 7.63 15.89 18.26
N ASN A 65 8.24 16.54 19.24
CA ASN A 65 8.82 15.89 20.41
C ASN A 65 8.33 16.58 21.67
N TYR A 66 7.74 15.81 22.57
CA TYR A 66 7.13 16.31 23.80
C TYR A 66 7.66 15.57 25.03
N GLN A 67 8.23 16.33 25.96
CA GLN A 67 8.58 15.85 27.29
C GLN A 67 7.35 15.93 28.18
N VAL A 68 6.60 14.81 28.27
CA VAL A 68 5.32 14.73 28.99
C VAL A 68 5.53 14.86 30.50
N LEU A 69 6.53 14.15 31.03
CA LEU A 69 6.84 14.13 32.46
C LEU A 69 8.36 14.16 32.68
N LYS A 70 8.80 14.97 33.61
CA LYS A 70 10.19 15.01 34.07
C LYS A 70 10.20 15.25 35.57
N SER A 71 10.42 14.19 36.33
CA SER A 71 10.60 14.24 37.79
C SER A 71 11.89 13.55 38.19
N LYS A 72 12.18 13.39 39.47
CA LYS A 72 13.35 12.73 39.98
C LYS A 72 13.42 11.27 39.52
N ASP A 73 12.32 10.54 39.64
CA ASP A 73 12.25 9.11 39.37
C ASP A 73 11.63 8.77 38.02
N TRP A 74 10.83 9.65 37.43
CA TRP A 74 10.08 9.44 36.20
C TRP A 74 10.46 10.42 35.11
N LYS A 75 10.70 9.90 33.90
CA LYS A 75 10.81 10.70 32.69
C LYS A 75 9.98 10.03 31.61
N LEU A 76 9.07 10.76 31.00
CA LEU A 76 8.26 10.30 29.87
C LEU A 76 8.40 11.29 28.72
N SER A 77 8.84 10.81 27.57
CA SER A 77 8.85 11.59 26.34
C SER A 77 8.16 10.83 25.21
N VAL A 78 7.48 11.57 24.36
CA VAL A 78 6.81 11.06 23.17
C VAL A 78 7.30 11.87 21.98
N GLY A 79 7.74 11.18 20.94
CA GLY A 79 8.05 11.76 19.64
C GLY A 79 7.09 11.23 18.60
N ALA A 80 6.69 12.06 17.64
CA ALA A 80 5.87 11.64 16.52
C ALA A 80 6.23 12.43 15.26
N ASN A 81 6.24 11.74 14.12
CA ASN A 81 6.35 12.39 12.81
C ASN A 81 5.25 11.92 11.88
N ALA A 82 4.87 12.78 10.95
CA ALA A 82 3.90 12.51 9.92
C ALA A 82 4.29 13.21 8.62
N THR A 83 4.25 12.46 7.51
CA THR A 83 4.44 13.00 6.17
C THR A 83 3.15 12.82 5.38
N PHE A 84 2.54 13.93 4.98
CA PHE A 84 1.43 13.97 4.04
C PHE A 84 2.00 14.20 2.65
N ILE A 85 1.69 13.32 1.70
CA ILE A 85 2.25 13.39 0.35
C ILE A 85 1.16 13.34 -0.72
N ASN A 86 1.32 14.15 -1.76
CA ASN A 86 0.52 14.12 -2.96
C ASN A 86 1.44 14.01 -4.18
N ASN A 87 1.31 12.89 -4.89
CA ASN A 87 2.03 12.60 -6.13
C ASN A 87 1.10 12.81 -7.31
N LYS A 88 1.53 13.54 -8.35
CA LYS A 88 0.75 13.75 -9.58
C LYS A 88 1.63 13.79 -10.81
N VAL A 89 1.18 13.13 -11.87
CA VAL A 89 1.63 13.36 -13.24
C VAL A 89 1.11 14.74 -13.65
N THR A 90 1.99 15.65 -14.03
CA THR A 90 1.62 17.02 -14.42
C THR A 90 1.72 17.26 -15.92
N ARG A 91 2.44 16.41 -16.65
CA ARG A 91 2.50 16.40 -18.10
C ARG A 91 2.86 15.03 -18.63
N LEU A 92 2.15 14.59 -19.65
CA LEU A 92 2.46 13.43 -20.50
C LEU A 92 2.86 13.92 -21.91
N PRO A 93 3.47 13.03 -22.73
CA PRO A 93 3.62 13.25 -24.16
C PRO A 93 2.30 13.63 -24.82
N ASP A 94 2.29 14.53 -25.77
CA ASP A 94 1.05 15.01 -26.41
C ASP A 94 0.24 13.86 -27.03
N ALA A 95 0.90 12.86 -27.61
CA ALA A 95 0.25 11.67 -28.15
C ALA A 95 -0.49 10.83 -27.09
N ASN A 96 -0.11 10.93 -25.81
CA ASN A 96 -0.66 10.14 -24.71
C ASN A 96 -1.53 10.95 -23.73
N ARG A 97 -1.74 12.25 -23.98
CA ARG A 97 -2.45 13.11 -23.01
C ARG A 97 -3.90 12.73 -22.83
N LYS A 98 -4.57 12.36 -23.93
CA LYS A 98 -6.00 11.99 -23.91
C LYS A 98 -6.22 10.62 -23.26
N ASP A 99 -5.47 9.62 -23.69
CA ASP A 99 -5.74 8.22 -23.34
C ASP A 99 -4.89 7.70 -22.17
N GLY A 100 -3.83 8.47 -21.79
CA GLY A 100 -2.87 8.04 -20.79
C GLY A 100 -1.93 6.93 -21.30
N ILE A 101 -1.12 6.40 -20.39
CA ILE A 101 -0.21 5.28 -20.65
C ILE A 101 -0.52 4.17 -19.67
N ILE A 102 -1.01 3.03 -20.17
CA ILE A 102 -1.28 1.86 -19.35
C ILE A 102 0.01 1.07 -19.21
N LYS A 103 0.36 0.75 -17.96
CA LYS A 103 1.50 -0.10 -17.61
C LYS A 103 1.09 -1.05 -16.50
N ASP A 104 1.04 -2.34 -16.82
CA ASP A 104 0.59 -3.39 -15.91
C ASP A 104 -0.80 -3.08 -15.30
N SER A 105 -0.89 -2.99 -13.99
CA SER A 105 -2.12 -2.67 -13.24
C SER A 105 -2.35 -1.17 -13.02
N LYS A 106 -1.59 -0.30 -13.70
CA LYS A 106 -1.62 1.16 -13.49
C LYS A 106 -1.84 1.93 -14.79
N LYS A 107 -2.39 3.14 -14.66
CA LYS A 107 -2.50 4.07 -15.78
C LYS A 107 -1.90 5.41 -15.39
N LEU A 108 -0.91 5.85 -16.18
CA LEU A 108 -0.37 7.20 -16.08
C LEU A 108 -1.30 8.14 -16.80
N MET A 109 -1.84 9.13 -16.11
CA MET A 109 -2.72 10.15 -16.66
C MET A 109 -2.47 11.48 -15.95
N GLU A 110 -2.56 12.58 -16.67
CA GLU A 110 -2.37 13.91 -16.09
C GLU A 110 -3.41 14.15 -14.98
N GLY A 111 -2.96 14.70 -13.85
CA GLY A 111 -3.79 14.89 -12.65
C GLY A 111 -3.81 13.71 -11.69
N HIS A 112 -3.45 12.51 -12.12
CA HIS A 112 -3.41 11.27 -11.34
C HIS A 112 -2.01 10.95 -10.79
N SER A 113 -1.96 10.08 -9.79
CA SER A 113 -0.68 9.56 -9.28
C SER A 113 -0.06 8.58 -10.27
N ILE A 114 1.30 8.57 -10.34
CA ILE A 114 2.01 7.55 -11.13
C ILE A 114 1.80 6.12 -10.60
N TYR A 115 1.31 5.97 -9.37
CA TYR A 115 1.02 4.70 -8.72
C TYR A 115 -0.47 4.44 -8.56
N GLU A 116 -1.31 5.09 -9.37
CA GLU A 116 -2.75 4.88 -9.33
C GLU A 116 -3.14 3.64 -10.12
N PHE A 117 -3.91 2.78 -9.48
CA PHE A 117 -4.37 1.54 -10.07
C PHE A 117 -5.44 1.80 -11.13
N TRP A 118 -5.35 1.08 -12.23
CA TRP A 118 -6.29 1.05 -13.34
C TRP A 118 -6.76 -0.38 -13.52
N LEU A 119 -7.92 -0.71 -12.93
CA LEU A 119 -8.39 -2.08 -12.78
C LEU A 119 -9.82 -2.23 -13.24
N ARG A 120 -10.17 -3.43 -13.66
CA ARG A 120 -11.56 -3.80 -13.91
C ARG A 120 -12.32 -3.79 -12.60
N GLN A 121 -13.55 -3.24 -12.65
CA GLN A 121 -14.37 -3.01 -11.48
C GLN A 121 -15.15 -4.28 -11.14
N TRP A 122 -14.76 -4.93 -10.06
CA TRP A 122 -15.47 -6.07 -9.48
C TRP A 122 -16.68 -5.58 -8.70
N TRP A 123 -17.86 -6.19 -8.94
CA TRP A 123 -19.07 -5.89 -8.20
C TRP A 123 -19.29 -6.86 -7.03
N GLY A 124 -19.09 -8.17 -7.26
CA GLY A 124 -19.33 -9.20 -6.25
C GLY A 124 -19.66 -10.55 -6.86
N VAL A 125 -20.30 -11.41 -6.06
CA VAL A 125 -20.78 -12.73 -6.47
C VAL A 125 -22.28 -12.68 -6.68
N ASN A 126 -22.77 -13.25 -7.79
CA ASN A 126 -24.19 -13.42 -8.02
C ASN A 126 -24.77 -14.48 -7.07
N PRO A 127 -25.68 -14.13 -6.13
CA PRO A 127 -26.23 -15.08 -5.19
C PRO A 127 -27.12 -16.14 -5.85
N ASP A 128 -27.58 -15.93 -7.08
CA ASP A 128 -28.49 -16.86 -7.75
C ASP A 128 -27.76 -18.06 -8.38
N ASN A 129 -26.52 -17.83 -8.89
CA ASN A 129 -25.77 -18.84 -9.63
C ASN A 129 -24.27 -18.93 -9.29
N GLY A 130 -23.78 -18.07 -8.39
CA GLY A 130 -22.40 -18.04 -7.94
C GLY A 130 -21.40 -17.45 -8.91
N ASP A 131 -21.82 -16.85 -10.01
CA ASP A 131 -20.91 -16.19 -10.96
C ASP A 131 -20.28 -14.94 -10.35
N GLY A 132 -19.00 -14.68 -10.68
CA GLY A 132 -18.36 -13.40 -10.43
C GLY A 132 -18.95 -12.33 -11.35
N LEU A 133 -19.30 -11.17 -10.79
CA LEU A 133 -19.87 -10.05 -11.53
C LEU A 133 -18.96 -8.83 -11.51
N TYR A 134 -18.93 -8.14 -12.64
CA TYR A 134 -18.19 -6.90 -12.86
C TYR A 134 -19.12 -5.81 -13.35
N ILE A 135 -18.76 -4.55 -13.14
CA ILE A 135 -19.44 -3.42 -13.76
C ILE A 135 -19.23 -3.49 -15.28
N PHE A 136 -20.29 -3.45 -16.05
CA PHE A 136 -20.24 -3.52 -17.51
C PHE A 136 -19.66 -2.23 -18.11
N ASP A 137 -18.79 -2.38 -19.11
CA ASP A 137 -18.24 -1.27 -19.89
C ASP A 137 -19.11 -1.00 -21.13
N ALA A 138 -20.17 -0.23 -20.95
CA ALA A 138 -21.07 0.13 -22.03
C ALA A 138 -20.38 1.01 -23.08
N GLU A 139 -19.47 1.88 -22.68
CA GLU A 139 -18.79 2.82 -23.57
C GLU A 139 -17.97 2.11 -24.66
N ASN A 140 -17.28 1.03 -24.29
CA ASN A 140 -16.41 0.28 -25.21
C ASN A 140 -17.10 -0.94 -25.86
N ASN A 141 -18.30 -1.32 -25.43
CA ASN A 141 -19.01 -2.52 -25.91
C ASN A 141 -20.35 -2.22 -26.58
N THR A 142 -20.65 -0.94 -26.81
CA THR A 142 -21.84 -0.47 -27.53
C THR A 142 -21.38 0.16 -28.86
N ASP A 143 -22.08 -0.12 -29.97
CA ASP A 143 -21.78 0.49 -31.24
C ASP A 143 -22.31 1.96 -31.32
N ALA A 144 -21.99 2.66 -32.42
CA ALA A 144 -22.40 4.04 -32.63
C ALA A 144 -23.93 4.26 -32.63
N ASN A 145 -24.72 3.20 -32.84
CA ASN A 145 -26.19 3.21 -32.84
C ASN A 145 -26.77 2.81 -31.46
N GLY A 146 -25.92 2.57 -30.45
CA GLY A 146 -26.36 2.15 -29.14
C GLY A 146 -26.63 0.64 -29.02
N ASN A 147 -26.24 -0.17 -30.00
CA ASN A 147 -26.49 -1.61 -29.97
C ASN A 147 -25.33 -2.36 -29.31
N ILE A 148 -25.67 -3.34 -28.51
CA ILE A 148 -24.75 -4.27 -27.90
C ILE A 148 -24.77 -5.57 -28.70
N LYS A 149 -23.59 -6.14 -29.04
CA LYS A 149 -23.48 -7.43 -29.74
C LYS A 149 -24.14 -8.53 -28.93
N ASP A 150 -24.81 -9.50 -29.61
CA ASP A 150 -25.55 -10.57 -28.95
C ASP A 150 -24.67 -11.46 -28.04
N ALA A 151 -23.40 -11.67 -28.43
CA ALA A 151 -22.44 -12.38 -27.57
C ALA A 151 -22.18 -11.66 -26.23
N VAL A 152 -22.17 -10.33 -26.24
CA VAL A 152 -22.01 -9.50 -25.04
C VAL A 152 -23.29 -9.52 -24.21
N LYS A 153 -24.48 -9.37 -24.85
CA LYS A 153 -25.79 -9.40 -24.17
C LYS A 153 -25.99 -10.64 -23.31
N LYS A 154 -25.49 -11.80 -23.77
CA LYS A 154 -25.58 -13.08 -23.04
C LYS A 154 -24.81 -13.07 -21.70
N THR A 155 -23.88 -12.17 -21.52
CA THR A 155 -23.09 -12.03 -20.28
C THR A 155 -23.64 -10.99 -19.33
N LEU A 156 -24.67 -10.23 -19.75
CA LEU A 156 -25.21 -9.14 -18.96
C LEU A 156 -26.19 -9.63 -17.92
N VAL A 157 -26.11 -9.02 -16.77
CA VAL A 157 -26.99 -9.25 -15.61
C VAL A 157 -27.38 -7.88 -15.06
N GLU A 158 -28.66 -7.65 -14.83
CA GLU A 158 -29.14 -6.44 -14.17
C GLU A 158 -29.41 -6.72 -12.70
N LYS A 159 -28.71 -5.99 -11.81
CA LYS A 159 -28.89 -6.07 -10.35
C LYS A 159 -28.75 -4.69 -9.73
N ASP A 160 -29.61 -4.40 -8.76
CA ASP A 160 -29.60 -3.15 -7.99
C ASP A 160 -29.60 -1.88 -8.87
N GLY A 161 -30.27 -1.96 -10.03
CA GLY A 161 -30.34 -0.87 -11.02
C GLY A 161 -29.03 -0.63 -11.79
N GLN A 162 -28.07 -1.58 -11.73
CA GLN A 162 -26.83 -1.53 -12.48
C GLN A 162 -26.75 -2.66 -13.51
N VAL A 163 -26.18 -2.34 -14.67
CA VAL A 163 -25.87 -3.34 -15.70
C VAL A 163 -24.48 -3.90 -15.39
N LEU A 164 -24.44 -5.20 -15.12
CA LEU A 164 -23.26 -5.96 -14.78
C LEU A 164 -22.93 -6.99 -15.88
N THR A 165 -21.77 -7.57 -15.83
CA THR A 165 -21.36 -8.66 -16.71
C THR A 165 -20.64 -9.76 -15.94
N ASN A 166 -20.90 -11.03 -16.28
CA ASN A 166 -20.12 -12.14 -15.76
C ASN A 166 -18.85 -12.41 -16.59
N SER A 167 -18.58 -11.59 -17.60
CA SER A 167 -17.38 -11.71 -18.44
C SER A 167 -16.33 -10.65 -18.05
N TYR A 168 -15.17 -11.07 -17.63
CA TYR A 168 -14.02 -10.19 -17.37
C TYR A 168 -13.68 -9.31 -18.58
N SER A 169 -13.83 -9.82 -19.82
CA SER A 169 -13.47 -9.09 -21.04
C SER A 169 -14.29 -7.84 -21.26
N TYR A 170 -15.55 -7.82 -20.79
CA TYR A 170 -16.48 -6.70 -20.97
C TYR A 170 -16.62 -5.83 -19.71
N ALA A 171 -15.79 -6.09 -18.69
CA ALA A 171 -15.80 -5.32 -17.46
C ALA A 171 -15.14 -3.95 -17.66
N LYS A 172 -15.72 -2.93 -17.02
CA LYS A 172 -15.24 -1.56 -17.06
C LYS A 172 -13.91 -1.41 -16.33
N TYR A 173 -12.96 -0.76 -16.96
CA TYR A 173 -11.75 -0.25 -16.29
C TYR A 173 -12.02 1.12 -15.65
N ASP A 174 -11.52 1.32 -14.45
CA ASP A 174 -11.55 2.64 -13.81
C ASP A 174 -10.36 2.82 -12.85
N PHE A 175 -10.11 4.09 -12.48
CA PHE A 175 -9.15 4.43 -11.44
C PHE A 175 -9.65 3.92 -10.09
N SER A 176 -8.79 3.15 -9.40
CA SER A 176 -9.18 2.39 -8.22
C SER A 176 -8.38 2.78 -6.97
N GLY A 177 -7.76 3.96 -7.00
CA GLY A 177 -6.94 4.48 -5.93
C GLY A 177 -5.45 4.22 -6.11
N SER A 178 -4.64 4.83 -5.26
CA SER A 178 -3.18 4.88 -5.38
C SER A 178 -2.49 4.00 -4.36
N ALA A 179 -1.34 3.43 -4.75
CA ALA A 179 -0.43 2.77 -3.80
C ALA A 179 0.26 3.78 -2.86
N VAL A 180 0.35 5.05 -3.26
CA VAL A 180 0.95 6.10 -2.42
C VAL A 180 0.03 6.36 -1.22
N PRO A 181 0.53 6.22 0.02
CA PRO A 181 -0.26 6.53 1.21
C PRO A 181 -0.59 8.03 1.27
N LYS A 182 -1.71 8.36 1.91
CA LYS A 182 -2.07 9.77 2.19
C LYS A 182 -1.21 10.34 3.31
N VAL A 183 -0.88 9.51 4.32
CA VAL A 183 0.00 9.86 5.41
C VAL A 183 0.79 8.64 5.86
N TYR A 184 2.06 8.85 6.18
CA TYR A 184 2.93 7.86 6.79
C TYR A 184 3.90 8.53 7.78
N GLY A 185 4.42 7.73 8.69
CA GLY A 185 5.35 8.23 9.71
C GLY A 185 5.64 7.22 10.79
N GLY A 186 6.02 7.72 11.93
CA GLY A 186 6.28 6.93 13.13
C GLY A 186 6.03 7.72 14.40
N PHE A 187 5.98 7.00 15.50
CA PHE A 187 6.01 7.60 16.83
C PHE A 187 6.81 6.71 17.77
N ASN A 188 7.36 7.33 18.79
CA ASN A 188 8.12 6.66 19.83
C ASN A 188 7.69 7.12 21.20
N ILE A 189 7.77 6.20 22.16
CA ILE A 189 7.51 6.46 23.58
C ILE A 189 8.76 6.02 24.34
N ASN A 190 9.33 6.93 25.12
CA ASN A 190 10.46 6.64 25.99
C ASN A 190 10.04 6.93 27.43
N LEU A 191 10.07 5.91 28.26
CA LEU A 191 9.73 5.95 29.66
C LEU A 191 10.94 5.50 30.50
N SER A 192 11.42 6.37 31.39
CA SER A 192 12.40 6.00 32.39
C SER A 192 11.76 6.02 33.77
N TYR A 193 11.99 4.96 34.52
CA TYR A 193 11.63 4.88 35.94
C TYR A 193 12.80 4.39 36.75
N LYS A 194 13.39 5.27 37.58
CA LYS A 194 14.61 4.99 38.34
C LYS A 194 15.72 4.43 37.46
N ALA A 195 16.05 3.15 37.62
CA ALA A 195 17.09 2.46 36.86
C ALA A 195 16.60 1.78 35.56
N PHE A 196 15.28 1.74 35.32
CA PHE A 196 14.68 1.12 34.14
C PHE A 196 14.39 2.15 33.04
N ASP A 197 14.69 1.77 31.81
CA ASP A 197 14.33 2.52 30.61
C ASP A 197 13.53 1.62 29.66
N LEU A 198 12.35 2.05 29.27
CA LEU A 198 11.54 1.44 28.22
C LEU A 198 11.50 2.37 27.01
N SER A 199 11.88 1.88 25.86
CA SER A 199 11.77 2.60 24.58
C SER A 199 10.97 1.78 23.60
N THR A 200 9.97 2.41 22.94
CA THR A 200 9.19 1.78 21.88
C THR A 200 9.21 2.66 20.64
N VAL A 201 9.26 2.02 19.48
CA VAL A 201 9.22 2.69 18.17
C VAL A 201 8.15 2.04 17.31
N PHE A 202 7.24 2.85 16.81
CA PHE A 202 6.18 2.44 15.90
C PHE A 202 6.39 3.09 14.54
N SER A 203 5.95 2.41 13.48
CA SER A 203 5.78 2.99 12.16
C SER A 203 4.37 2.72 11.64
N TYR A 204 3.83 3.66 10.87
CA TYR A 204 2.50 3.55 10.31
C TYR A 204 2.43 4.12 8.91
N SER A 205 1.44 3.64 8.15
CA SER A 205 1.07 4.17 6.84
C SER A 205 -0.44 4.02 6.66
N LEU A 206 -1.11 5.06 6.15
CA LEU A 206 -2.55 5.11 6.00
C LEU A 206 -2.96 5.68 4.63
N GLY A 207 -4.03 5.14 4.07
CA GLY A 207 -4.68 5.66 2.87
C GLY A 207 -4.10 5.17 1.55
N GLY A 208 -3.10 4.29 1.56
CA GLY A 208 -2.61 3.58 0.36
C GLY A 208 -3.43 2.35 0.02
N LYS A 209 -3.30 1.88 -1.21
CA LYS A 209 -3.86 0.62 -1.71
C LYS A 209 -2.75 -0.35 -2.10
N VAL A 210 -3.05 -1.64 -2.01
CA VAL A 210 -2.17 -2.71 -2.47
C VAL A 210 -2.97 -3.74 -3.26
N LEU A 211 -2.45 -4.12 -4.42
CA LEU A 211 -2.98 -5.22 -5.23
C LEU A 211 -2.33 -6.51 -4.73
N ASP A 212 -3.12 -7.35 -4.08
CA ASP A 212 -2.66 -8.56 -3.41
C ASP A 212 -2.60 -9.74 -4.39
N SER A 213 -1.52 -9.78 -5.18
CA SER A 213 -1.30 -10.85 -6.16
C SER A 213 -1.00 -12.19 -5.51
N SER A 214 -0.42 -12.19 -4.30
CA SER A 214 -0.17 -13.42 -3.55
C SER A 214 -1.48 -14.09 -3.14
N TYR A 215 -2.40 -13.31 -2.58
CA TYR A 215 -3.72 -13.83 -2.22
C TYR A 215 -4.52 -14.24 -3.43
N ARG A 216 -4.47 -13.46 -4.52
CA ARG A 216 -5.08 -13.85 -5.78
C ARG A 216 -4.61 -15.24 -6.23
N GLY A 217 -3.30 -15.51 -6.17
CA GLY A 217 -2.74 -16.82 -6.52
C GLY A 217 -3.20 -17.94 -5.59
N LEU A 218 -3.36 -17.66 -4.29
CA LEU A 218 -3.87 -18.65 -3.32
C LEU A 218 -5.38 -18.92 -3.46
N MET A 219 -6.13 -18.04 -4.11
CA MET A 219 -7.55 -18.21 -4.42
C MET A 219 -7.78 -18.85 -5.79
N ASP A 220 -6.71 -19.24 -6.48
CA ASP A 220 -6.77 -19.95 -7.74
C ASP A 220 -6.93 -21.47 -7.50
N VAL A 221 -7.90 -22.08 -8.16
CA VAL A 221 -8.20 -23.52 -8.07
C VAL A 221 -7.69 -24.31 -9.27
N GLY A 222 -6.90 -23.67 -10.14
CA GLY A 222 -6.60 -24.20 -11.48
C GLY A 222 -5.68 -25.40 -11.54
N GLU A 223 -4.77 -25.63 -10.56
CA GLU A 223 -3.75 -26.66 -10.70
C GLU A 223 -3.59 -27.55 -9.45
N PHE A 224 -3.57 -28.86 -9.70
CA PHE A 224 -3.30 -29.85 -8.66
C PHE A 224 -1.88 -29.71 -8.07
N GLY A 225 -1.79 -29.77 -6.75
CA GLY A 225 -0.51 -29.69 -6.02
C GLY A 225 -0.10 -28.28 -5.57
N TYR A 226 -0.85 -27.25 -5.92
CA TYR A 226 -0.62 -25.88 -5.42
C TYR A 226 -1.30 -25.68 -4.07
N ALA A 227 -0.67 -24.87 -3.21
CA ALA A 227 -1.27 -24.41 -1.96
C ALA A 227 -2.39 -23.43 -2.25
N MET A 228 -3.54 -23.62 -1.60
CA MET A 228 -4.73 -22.76 -1.73
C MET A 228 -5.09 -22.13 -0.40
N SER A 229 -5.81 -21.00 -0.45
CA SER A 229 -6.35 -20.36 0.74
C SER A 229 -7.51 -21.15 1.34
N PRO A 230 -7.60 -21.30 2.67
CA PRO A 230 -8.79 -21.81 3.34
C PRO A 230 -10.07 -21.02 3.03
N ASP A 231 -9.95 -19.76 2.61
CA ASP A 231 -11.10 -18.92 2.27
C ASP A 231 -11.90 -19.47 1.09
N LEU A 232 -11.33 -20.37 0.28
CA LEU A 232 -12.04 -21.11 -0.77
C LEU A 232 -13.19 -21.99 -0.22
N HIS A 233 -13.16 -22.35 1.06
CA HIS A 233 -14.29 -23.03 1.70
C HIS A 233 -15.57 -22.18 1.77
N ASN A 234 -15.43 -20.84 1.62
CA ASN A 234 -16.57 -19.93 1.57
C ASN A 234 -17.17 -19.80 0.16
N ALA A 235 -16.70 -20.62 -0.80
CA ALA A 235 -17.21 -20.59 -2.16
C ALA A 235 -18.72 -20.77 -2.22
N TRP A 236 -19.36 -20.08 -3.14
CA TRP A 236 -20.80 -20.24 -3.38
C TRP A 236 -21.12 -21.68 -3.79
N THR A 237 -22.16 -22.27 -3.18
CA THR A 237 -22.60 -23.66 -3.42
C THR A 237 -24.11 -23.79 -3.67
N THR A 238 -24.90 -22.82 -3.18
CA THR A 238 -26.38 -22.92 -3.24
C THR A 238 -27.01 -21.57 -3.55
N PRO A 239 -28.10 -21.55 -4.35
CA PRO A 239 -28.84 -20.31 -4.65
C PRO A 239 -29.29 -19.57 -3.38
N GLY A 240 -29.08 -18.25 -3.38
CA GLY A 240 -29.36 -17.38 -2.24
C GLY A 240 -28.20 -17.21 -1.26
N GLN A 241 -27.11 -17.94 -1.42
CA GLN A 241 -25.92 -17.79 -0.56
C GLN A 241 -25.22 -16.46 -0.86
N ILE A 242 -24.98 -15.68 0.20
CA ILE A 242 -24.19 -14.44 0.13
C ILE A 242 -22.75 -14.75 0.52
N THR A 243 -21.82 -14.57 -0.39
CA THR A 243 -20.41 -14.80 -0.22
C THR A 243 -19.59 -13.89 -1.14
N ASP A 244 -18.32 -13.68 -0.82
CA ASP A 244 -17.33 -12.96 -1.65
C ASP A 244 -16.50 -13.90 -2.54
N VAL A 245 -16.70 -15.22 -2.39
CA VAL A 245 -15.99 -16.25 -3.18
C VAL A 245 -16.97 -16.87 -4.18
N PRO A 246 -16.77 -16.66 -5.50
CA PRO A 246 -17.58 -17.29 -6.53
C PRO A 246 -17.62 -18.81 -6.44
N ARG A 247 -18.56 -19.42 -7.12
CA ARG A 247 -18.58 -20.88 -7.28
C ARG A 247 -17.25 -21.36 -7.87
N LEU A 248 -16.79 -22.51 -7.39
CA LEU A 248 -15.60 -23.14 -7.96
C LEU A 248 -15.98 -23.84 -9.27
N ASP A 249 -15.18 -23.60 -10.30
CA ASP A 249 -15.40 -24.18 -11.63
C ASP A 249 -14.06 -24.48 -12.27
N ASN A 250 -13.94 -25.65 -12.88
CA ASN A 250 -12.75 -26.08 -13.62
C ASN A 250 -12.80 -25.74 -15.12
N ASN A 251 -13.88 -25.10 -15.57
CA ASN A 251 -13.98 -24.59 -16.93
C ASN A 251 -13.08 -23.35 -17.09
N SER A 252 -12.11 -23.42 -18.01
CA SER A 252 -11.11 -22.37 -18.23
C SER A 252 -11.73 -20.99 -18.55
N ASP A 253 -12.82 -20.98 -19.31
CA ASP A 253 -13.51 -19.74 -19.68
C ASP A 253 -14.19 -19.08 -18.48
N HIS A 254 -14.71 -19.90 -17.58
CA HIS A 254 -15.30 -19.47 -16.32
C HIS A 254 -14.24 -19.07 -15.29
N ALA A 255 -13.19 -19.85 -15.14
CA ALA A 255 -12.09 -19.57 -14.21
C ALA A 255 -11.48 -18.19 -14.46
N THR A 256 -11.32 -17.77 -15.71
CA THR A 256 -10.83 -16.44 -16.09
C THR A 256 -11.76 -15.34 -15.60
N SER A 257 -13.07 -15.56 -15.65
CA SER A 257 -14.07 -14.59 -15.18
C SER A 257 -14.22 -14.56 -13.66
N ILE A 258 -14.04 -15.70 -12.98
CA ILE A 258 -14.30 -15.85 -11.54
C ILE A 258 -13.19 -15.30 -10.67
N GLY A 259 -12.04 -14.97 -11.17
CA GLY A 259 -11.19 -14.38 -10.19
C GLY A 259 -9.70 -14.36 -10.38
N GLN A 260 -9.18 -14.96 -11.42
CA GLN A 260 -7.73 -15.01 -11.64
C GLN A 260 -7.17 -13.71 -12.22
N SER A 261 -8.01 -12.93 -12.88
CA SER A 261 -7.61 -11.69 -13.53
C SER A 261 -7.56 -10.51 -12.57
N TYR A 262 -6.65 -9.59 -12.81
CA TYR A 262 -6.49 -8.40 -12.00
C TYR A 262 -7.73 -7.50 -12.05
N SER A 263 -8.40 -7.38 -10.90
CA SER A 263 -9.56 -6.53 -10.72
C SER A 263 -9.53 -5.89 -9.34
N THR A 264 -10.50 -5.04 -9.05
CA THR A 264 -10.65 -4.44 -7.72
C THR A 264 -10.96 -5.46 -6.62
N ARG A 265 -11.32 -6.70 -6.96
CA ARG A 265 -11.47 -7.81 -6.02
C ARG A 265 -10.20 -8.02 -5.18
N TRP A 266 -9.03 -7.88 -5.79
CA TRP A 266 -7.74 -8.13 -5.17
C TRP A 266 -7.09 -6.87 -4.63
N LEU A 267 -7.78 -5.73 -4.75
CA LEU A 267 -7.29 -4.45 -4.27
C LEU A 267 -7.75 -4.22 -2.82
N THR A 268 -6.81 -4.23 -1.90
CA THR A 268 -7.09 -3.98 -0.49
C THR A 268 -6.39 -2.71 0.01
N ASN A 269 -6.66 -2.31 1.26
CA ASN A 269 -5.93 -1.20 1.86
C ASN A 269 -4.53 -1.64 2.28
N ALA A 270 -3.55 -0.73 2.10
CA ALA A 270 -2.17 -0.90 2.52
C ALA A 270 -1.90 -0.28 3.91
N ASN A 271 -2.94 -0.04 4.69
CA ASN A 271 -2.80 0.51 6.03
C ASN A 271 -2.07 -0.45 6.95
N TYR A 272 -1.14 0.08 7.71
CA TYR A 272 -0.50 -0.70 8.77
C TYR A 272 -0.08 0.16 9.96
N LEU A 273 0.04 -0.50 11.10
CA LEU A 273 0.74 -0.04 12.29
C LEU A 273 1.68 -1.16 12.72
N ASN A 274 2.98 -0.89 12.71
CA ASN A 274 4.02 -1.84 13.08
C ASN A 274 4.75 -1.41 14.35
N LEU A 275 4.83 -2.28 15.36
CA LEU A 275 5.76 -2.13 16.47
C LEU A 275 7.15 -2.58 15.99
N ARG A 276 7.94 -1.57 15.56
CA ARG A 276 9.27 -1.77 15.00
C ARG A 276 10.26 -2.30 16.01
N THR A 277 10.29 -1.67 17.19
CA THR A 277 11.25 -2.00 18.23
C THR A 277 10.64 -1.72 19.59
N VAL A 278 10.87 -2.62 20.53
CA VAL A 278 10.69 -2.39 21.95
C VAL A 278 12.01 -2.78 22.66
N THR A 279 12.51 -1.90 23.52
CA THR A 279 13.73 -2.13 24.30
C THR A 279 13.45 -1.83 25.76
N LEU A 280 13.72 -2.80 26.62
CA LEU A 280 13.77 -2.62 28.07
C LEU A 280 15.22 -2.69 28.51
N ALA A 281 15.68 -1.69 29.22
CA ALA A 281 17.05 -1.63 29.74
C ALA A 281 17.05 -1.38 31.25
N TYR A 282 18.04 -1.93 31.91
CA TYR A 282 18.30 -1.75 33.34
C TYR A 282 19.73 -1.24 33.55
N ASN A 283 19.84 -0.09 34.18
CA ASN A 283 21.12 0.50 34.57
C ASN A 283 21.50 0.00 35.96
N LEU A 284 22.62 -0.71 36.09
CA LEU A 284 23.06 -1.25 37.38
C LEU A 284 23.37 -0.13 38.38
N PRO A 285 22.91 -0.26 39.63
CA PRO A 285 23.18 0.78 40.66
C PRO A 285 24.63 0.85 41.04
N LYS A 286 25.08 2.03 41.42
CA LYS A 286 26.50 2.29 41.82
C LYS A 286 26.95 1.43 42.98
N SER A 287 26.05 1.00 43.87
CA SER A 287 26.39 0.10 44.97
C SER A 287 26.97 -1.25 44.52
N ILE A 288 26.53 -1.78 43.40
CA ILE A 288 27.02 -3.00 42.79
C ILE A 288 28.32 -2.70 41.99
N LEU A 289 28.30 -1.63 41.22
CA LEU A 289 29.40 -1.27 40.31
C LEU A 289 30.71 -0.93 41.04
N ASN A 290 30.60 -0.26 42.18
CA ASN A 290 31.76 0.09 43.00
C ASN A 290 32.49 -1.15 43.55
N VAL A 291 31.80 -2.25 43.83
CA VAL A 291 32.40 -3.50 44.33
C VAL A 291 33.31 -4.14 43.28
N ILE A 292 32.96 -3.99 42.00
CA ILE A 292 33.65 -4.62 40.87
C ILE A 292 34.49 -3.60 40.06
N ASN A 293 34.68 -2.38 40.60
CA ASN A 293 35.45 -1.30 40.00
C ASN A 293 35.08 -0.95 38.56
N ILE A 294 33.77 -0.91 38.27
CA ILE A 294 33.17 -0.57 36.94
C ILE A 294 32.47 0.78 37.07
N LYS A 295 32.63 1.67 36.08
CA LYS A 295 32.03 3.00 36.08
C LYS A 295 30.53 2.95 35.77
N SER A 296 30.13 2.14 34.81
CA SER A 296 28.74 1.92 34.45
C SER A 296 28.51 0.55 33.80
N ALA A 297 27.36 -0.03 34.07
CA ALA A 297 26.92 -1.24 33.39
C ALA A 297 25.41 -1.12 33.10
N ARG A 298 24.99 -1.50 31.89
CA ARG A 298 23.63 -1.48 31.42
C ARG A 298 23.31 -2.78 30.69
N VAL A 299 22.29 -3.48 31.15
CA VAL A 299 21.71 -4.65 30.47
C VAL A 299 20.48 -4.21 29.70
N ASN A 300 20.34 -4.66 28.47
CA ASN A 300 19.14 -4.38 27.68
C ASN A 300 18.62 -5.65 26.97
N VAL A 301 17.32 -5.71 26.83
CA VAL A 301 16.61 -6.70 26.02
C VAL A 301 15.81 -5.94 24.98
N SER A 302 15.99 -6.27 23.73
CA SER A 302 15.28 -5.67 22.61
C SER A 302 14.53 -6.73 21.82
N ALA A 303 13.35 -6.36 21.33
CA ALA A 303 12.58 -7.15 20.38
C ALA A 303 12.16 -6.27 19.20
N GLU A 304 12.25 -6.84 17.99
CA GLU A 304 11.90 -6.15 16.76
C GLU A 304 10.77 -6.85 16.03
N ASN A 305 9.93 -6.06 15.33
CA ASN A 305 8.84 -6.54 14.50
C ASN A 305 7.86 -7.48 15.23
N LEU A 306 7.56 -7.19 16.50
CA LEU A 306 6.73 -8.06 17.34
C LEU A 306 5.34 -8.27 16.76
N PHE A 307 4.73 -7.21 16.27
CA PHE A 307 3.43 -7.29 15.61
C PHE A 307 3.25 -6.20 14.55
N MET A 308 2.40 -6.49 13.58
CA MET A 308 1.91 -5.54 12.57
C MET A 308 0.39 -5.70 12.43
N LEU A 309 -0.34 -4.62 12.71
CA LEU A 309 -1.76 -4.52 12.34
C LEU A 309 -1.84 -4.15 10.87
N LYS A 310 -2.62 -4.90 10.10
CA LYS A 310 -2.74 -4.79 8.64
C LYS A 310 -4.05 -5.39 8.14
N ALA A 311 -4.41 -5.16 6.89
CA ALA A 311 -5.68 -5.57 6.32
C ALA A 311 -5.91 -7.08 6.34
N ARG A 312 -4.85 -7.89 6.11
CA ARG A 312 -4.97 -9.35 6.01
C ARG A 312 -3.70 -10.03 6.51
N GLN A 313 -3.85 -11.21 7.10
CA GLN A 313 -2.72 -12.08 7.45
C GLN A 313 -1.95 -12.48 6.18
N GLY A 314 -0.63 -12.56 6.26
CA GLY A 314 0.25 -12.87 5.11
C GLY A 314 0.62 -11.67 4.23
N LEU A 315 -0.20 -10.62 4.15
CA LEU A 315 0.13 -9.43 3.40
C LEU A 315 1.25 -8.63 4.06
N ASN A 316 2.29 -8.27 3.29
CA ASN A 316 3.32 -7.32 3.72
C ASN A 316 3.18 -5.98 2.99
N PRO A 317 2.46 -5.00 3.54
CA PRO A 317 2.25 -3.71 2.88
C PRO A 317 3.50 -2.82 2.82
N GLN A 318 4.60 -3.23 3.48
CA GLN A 318 5.88 -2.51 3.48
C GLN A 318 6.86 -3.01 2.41
N ALA A 319 6.59 -4.16 1.77
CA ALA A 319 7.56 -4.82 0.91
C ALA A 319 7.79 -4.06 -0.41
N ASN A 320 6.76 -3.41 -0.94
CA ASN A 320 6.83 -2.82 -2.27
C ASN A 320 6.07 -1.49 -2.33
N TYR A 321 6.80 -0.41 -2.61
CA TYR A 321 6.22 0.93 -2.78
C TYR A 321 5.32 1.06 -4.02
N ALA A 322 5.46 0.17 -5.00
CA ALA A 322 4.58 0.13 -6.17
C ALA A 322 3.19 -0.43 -5.85
N GLY A 323 3.02 -1.02 -4.66
CA GLY A 323 1.74 -1.48 -4.15
C GLY A 323 1.22 -2.77 -4.80
N VAL A 324 2.10 -3.64 -5.30
CA VAL A 324 1.74 -4.98 -5.78
C VAL A 324 2.50 -6.00 -4.94
N SER A 325 1.82 -6.93 -4.30
CA SER A 325 2.46 -7.97 -3.49
C SER A 325 2.79 -9.21 -4.33
N TYR A 326 3.96 -9.82 -4.09
CA TYR A 326 4.47 -11.00 -4.78
C TYR A 326 5.15 -11.97 -3.82
N ASN A 327 4.38 -12.59 -2.91
CA ASN A 327 4.90 -13.62 -1.99
C ASN A 327 6.13 -13.17 -1.16
N GLU A 328 6.20 -11.89 -0.79
CA GLU A 328 7.28 -11.37 0.02
C GLU A 328 7.19 -11.89 1.46
N TYR A 329 8.35 -12.21 2.03
CA TYR A 329 8.44 -12.58 3.43
C TYR A 329 8.06 -11.42 4.34
N MET A 330 7.40 -11.77 5.44
CA MET A 330 7.21 -10.83 6.55
C MET A 330 8.56 -10.56 7.23
N PRO A 331 8.79 -9.33 7.75
CA PRO A 331 9.96 -9.05 8.57
C PRO A 331 10.06 -10.02 9.72
N ALA A 332 11.25 -10.60 9.92
CA ALA A 332 11.50 -11.52 11.02
C ALA A 332 11.35 -10.82 12.38
N LYS A 333 10.89 -11.56 13.37
CA LYS A 333 10.93 -11.15 14.77
C LYS A 333 12.33 -11.44 15.30
N ASN A 334 13.02 -10.42 15.76
CA ASN A 334 14.36 -10.55 16.34
C ASN A 334 14.32 -10.26 17.83
N PHE A 335 15.07 -11.04 18.61
CA PHE A 335 15.26 -10.81 20.04
C PHE A 335 16.76 -10.69 20.30
N THR A 336 17.15 -9.64 21.01
CA THR A 336 18.55 -9.33 21.29
C THR A 336 18.71 -9.03 22.76
N ILE A 337 19.76 -9.59 23.38
CA ILE A 337 20.19 -9.25 24.73
C ILE A 337 21.56 -8.57 24.60
N GLY A 338 21.69 -7.41 25.19
CA GLY A 338 22.95 -6.62 25.18
C GLY A 338 23.43 -6.26 26.57
N LEU A 339 24.75 -6.24 26.73
CA LEU A 339 25.43 -5.74 27.93
C LEU A 339 26.41 -4.66 27.51
N ASN A 340 26.27 -3.48 28.06
CA ASN A 340 27.19 -2.36 27.87
C ASN A 340 27.90 -2.09 29.18
N VAL A 341 29.24 -2.15 29.18
CA VAL A 341 30.10 -1.93 30.35
C VAL A 341 31.12 -0.86 30.03
N SER A 342 31.32 0.07 30.97
CA SER A 342 32.36 1.10 30.90
C SER A 342 33.27 1.00 32.15
N PHE A 343 34.55 0.91 31.92
CA PHE A 343 35.58 0.79 32.95
C PHE A 343 36.21 2.13 33.31
#